data_6bca1b328b30496c02f87ee54766fc5f
#
_entry.id   6bca1b328b30496c02f87ee54766fc5f
#
_cell.length_a   1.000
_cell.length_b   1.000
_cell.length_c   1.000
_cell.angle_alpha   90.00
_cell.angle_beta   90.00
_cell.angle_gamma   90.00
#
_symmetry.space_group_name_H-M   'P 1'
#
loop_
_entity.id
_entity.type
_entity.pdbx_description
1 polymer ?
#
loop_
_entity_poly.entity_id
_entity_poly.type
_entity_poly.pdbx_seq_one_letter_code
_entity_poly.pdbx_strand_id
1 'polypeptide(L)'
;MKKRFVAASLAAMMVLSMTACGGGNTATTAAPAETKAEETTAAEAKEEAKESEATAEKAPEDYSGTVVVYSPHDADPLNAGVNLFMEKYPNVKVEVVAAGTGELCNRIAAESANPIADVLWGGGADSLAAFKDYFAPYVCANDDVIAEEYKDPDDKWIGESPLPMVLFYNKDLIEKDGMTIPESWEDLTKPEWKGKIAYCLPSKSGSAYTQLCTMILGHGGKEDGWDFIKKLYDNLDGKFVVSSG
;
A
#
# COMPACT_ATOMS: atom_id res chain seq x y z
N MET A 1 -54.69 -3.47 -8.68
CA MET A 1 -54.75 -2.81 -10.01
C MET A 1 -53.39 -3.00 -10.67
N LYS A 2 -53.42 -3.65 -11.83
CA LYS A 2 -52.25 -3.97 -12.66
C LYS A 2 -51.79 -2.71 -13.39
N LYS A 3 -50.47 -2.48 -13.53
CA LYS A 3 -49.89 -1.83 -14.71
C LYS A 3 -48.50 -2.38 -14.97
N ARG A 4 -48.36 -3.07 -16.11
CA ARG A 4 -47.19 -3.52 -16.81
C ARG A 4 -46.67 -2.35 -17.66
N PHE A 5 -45.36 -2.20 -17.84
CA PHE A 5 -44.70 -1.66 -19.05
C PHE A 5 -43.32 -2.35 -19.11
N VAL A 6 -43.11 -3.23 -20.03
CA VAL A 6 -42.69 -3.26 -21.44
C VAL A 6 -41.24 -2.85 -21.62
N ALA A 7 -40.49 -3.88 -22.03
CA ALA A 7 -39.09 -3.83 -22.50
C ALA A 7 -38.98 -3.14 -23.87
N ALA A 8 -37.86 -2.51 -24.12
CA ALA A 8 -37.42 -2.18 -25.47
C ALA A 8 -35.93 -2.50 -25.61
N SER A 9 -35.68 -3.52 -26.44
CA SER A 9 -34.39 -3.95 -26.94
C SER A 9 -33.93 -3.01 -28.06
N LEU A 10 -32.66 -2.64 -28.11
CA LEU A 10 -32.05 -2.13 -29.30
C LEU A 10 -30.74 -2.88 -29.56
N ALA A 11 -30.78 -3.74 -30.56
CA ALA A 11 -29.65 -4.37 -31.19
C ALA A 11 -29.17 -3.45 -32.33
N ALA A 12 -27.88 -3.25 -32.44
CA ALA A 12 -27.29 -2.66 -33.66
C ALA A 12 -26.02 -3.42 -34.05
N MET A 13 -26.10 -3.83 -35.28
CA MET A 13 -25.32 -4.73 -36.13
C MET A 13 -23.84 -4.39 -36.25
N MET A 14 -23.06 -5.47 -36.29
CA MET A 14 -21.74 -5.56 -36.92
C MET A 14 -21.85 -5.50 -38.43
N VAL A 15 -20.87 -4.85 -39.05
CA VAL A 15 -20.55 -5.05 -40.47
C VAL A 15 -19.11 -5.54 -40.55
N LEU A 16 -18.96 -6.79 -40.99
CA LEU A 16 -17.73 -7.37 -41.52
C LEU A 16 -17.47 -6.84 -42.94
N SER A 17 -16.22 -6.55 -43.25
CA SER A 17 -15.75 -6.60 -44.64
C SER A 17 -14.39 -7.30 -44.66
N MET A 18 -14.41 -8.53 -45.15
CA MET A 18 -13.27 -9.26 -45.71
C MET A 18 -13.04 -8.83 -47.14
N THR A 19 -11.79 -8.66 -47.52
CA THR A 19 -11.38 -8.85 -48.91
C THR A 19 -10.03 -9.56 -48.93
N ALA A 20 -10.03 -10.66 -49.62
CA ALA A 20 -8.90 -11.56 -49.88
C ALA A 20 -8.37 -11.36 -51.33
N CYS A 21 -7.22 -11.96 -51.57
CA CYS A 21 -6.49 -12.26 -52.83
C CYS A 21 -5.23 -11.42 -52.99
N GLY A 22 -4.04 -11.98 -53.25
CA GLY A 22 -3.59 -13.28 -53.67
C GLY A 22 -2.23 -13.14 -54.34
N GLY A 23 -1.35 -14.08 -54.08
CA GLY A 23 -0.42 -14.60 -55.06
C GLY A 23 0.96 -13.97 -55.25
N GLY A 24 2.01 -14.81 -55.17
CA GLY A 24 3.20 -14.71 -55.99
C GLY A 24 4.57 -14.76 -55.27
N ASN A 25 5.15 -15.92 -55.35
CA ASN A 25 6.51 -16.35 -55.02
C ASN A 25 7.62 -15.47 -55.63
N THR A 26 8.72 -15.21 -54.95
CA THR A 26 10.08 -15.63 -55.41
C THR A 26 11.13 -15.30 -54.30
N ALA A 27 11.99 -16.25 -54.05
CA ALA A 27 13.16 -16.18 -53.20
C ALA A 27 14.26 -15.33 -53.81
N THR A 28 15.01 -14.59 -52.97
CA THR A 28 16.45 -14.35 -53.23
C THR A 28 17.15 -13.99 -51.90
N THR A 29 18.19 -14.71 -51.64
CA THR A 29 19.17 -14.67 -50.56
C THR A 29 19.98 -13.38 -50.57
N ALA A 30 20.19 -12.74 -49.41
CA ALA A 30 21.40 -12.01 -49.10
C ALA A 30 21.53 -11.80 -47.59
N ALA A 31 22.69 -12.16 -47.05
CA ALA A 31 23.11 -12.09 -45.68
C ALA A 31 23.64 -10.69 -45.27
N PRO A 32 24.15 -10.48 -44.07
CA PRO A 32 23.63 -9.55 -43.09
C PRO A 32 24.45 -8.24 -43.01
N ALA A 33 23.79 -7.18 -42.60
CA ALA A 33 24.49 -5.96 -42.14
C ALA A 33 24.26 -5.78 -40.64
N GLU A 34 25.32 -5.87 -39.90
CA GLU A 34 25.41 -5.47 -38.51
C GLU A 34 25.02 -3.99 -38.33
N THR A 35 24.05 -3.74 -37.47
CA THR A 35 23.83 -2.39 -36.98
C THR A 35 23.99 -2.44 -35.47
N LYS A 36 25.09 -1.80 -35.00
CA LYS A 36 25.36 -1.46 -33.63
C LYS A 36 24.13 -0.76 -33.04
N ALA A 37 23.48 -1.35 -32.05
CA ALA A 37 22.59 -0.65 -31.16
C ALA A 37 23.43 0.06 -30.12
N GLU A 38 23.26 1.36 -30.03
CA GLU A 38 23.89 2.23 -29.06
C GLU A 38 23.38 1.90 -27.66
N GLU A 39 24.33 1.58 -26.81
CA GLU A 39 24.22 1.48 -25.37
C GLU A 39 24.35 2.91 -24.81
N THR A 40 23.25 3.62 -24.71
CA THR A 40 23.23 4.96 -24.09
C THR A 40 21.82 5.20 -23.52
N THR A 41 21.61 4.86 -22.24
CA THR A 41 20.52 5.44 -21.44
C THR A 41 20.63 5.14 -19.93
N ALA A 42 21.65 4.44 -19.43
CA ALA A 42 21.77 4.17 -17.99
C ALA A 42 22.69 5.14 -17.23
N ALA A 43 23.43 6.00 -17.94
CA ALA A 43 24.36 6.96 -17.34
C ALA A 43 23.73 8.36 -17.15
N GLU A 44 22.78 8.77 -17.99
CA GLU A 44 22.18 10.11 -17.92
C GLU A 44 21.16 10.25 -16.77
N ALA A 45 20.47 9.17 -16.38
CA ALA A 45 19.52 9.21 -15.25
C ALA A 45 20.22 9.32 -13.87
N LYS A 46 21.52 9.01 -13.77
CA LYS A 46 22.29 9.17 -12.52
C LYS A 46 22.94 10.55 -12.39
N GLU A 47 23.07 11.28 -13.48
CA GLU A 47 23.68 12.61 -13.46
C GLU A 47 22.65 13.72 -13.18
N GLU A 48 21.39 13.55 -13.61
CA GLU A 48 20.31 14.48 -13.25
C GLU A 48 19.89 14.40 -11.77
N ALA A 49 20.03 13.25 -11.12
CA ALA A 49 19.78 13.10 -9.69
C ALA A 49 20.86 13.74 -8.80
N LYS A 50 22.03 14.09 -9.37
CA LYS A 50 23.15 14.67 -8.64
C LYS A 50 23.28 16.19 -8.78
N GLU A 51 22.53 16.80 -9.68
CA GLU A 51 22.56 18.26 -9.91
C GLU A 51 21.50 19.04 -9.11
N SER A 52 20.73 18.33 -8.25
CA SER A 52 19.79 18.93 -7.29
C SER A 52 20.44 19.33 -5.94
N GLU A 53 21.73 19.21 -5.79
CA GLU A 53 22.47 19.43 -4.53
C GLU A 53 23.21 20.77 -4.47
N ALA A 54 22.58 21.89 -4.70
CA ALA A 54 23.11 23.19 -4.22
C ALA A 54 22.07 24.30 -4.28
N THR A 55 20.85 24.06 -3.82
CA THR A 55 19.98 25.16 -3.41
C THR A 55 20.29 25.43 -1.95
N ALA A 56 20.79 26.65 -1.64
CA ALA A 56 20.94 27.14 -0.28
C ALA A 56 19.63 26.82 0.47
N GLU A 57 19.75 26.13 1.60
CA GLU A 57 18.60 25.74 2.43
C GLU A 57 17.81 27.00 2.78
N LYS A 58 16.58 27.12 2.28
CA LYS A 58 15.72 28.25 2.56
C LYS A 58 15.36 28.26 4.04
N ALA A 59 15.18 29.46 4.63
CA ALA A 59 14.64 29.54 5.97
C ALA A 59 13.21 28.98 6.00
N PRO A 60 12.76 28.37 7.11
CA PRO A 60 11.41 27.79 7.20
C PRO A 60 10.28 28.73 6.80
N GLU A 61 10.41 30.01 7.08
CA GLU A 61 9.46 31.07 6.72
C GLU A 61 9.40 31.39 5.21
N ASP A 62 10.40 30.96 4.44
CA ASP A 62 10.45 31.17 2.97
C ASP A 62 9.68 30.08 2.21
N TYR A 63 9.27 29.00 2.91
CA TYR A 63 8.42 27.98 2.33
C TYR A 63 6.95 28.36 2.49
N SER A 64 6.17 28.24 1.44
CA SER A 64 4.74 28.54 1.46
C SER A 64 3.98 27.64 0.48
N GLY A 65 2.71 27.45 0.73
CA GLY A 65 1.84 26.62 -0.11
C GLY A 65 0.99 25.66 0.70
N THR A 66 0.47 24.64 0.04
CA THR A 66 -0.34 23.59 0.67
C THR A 66 0.34 22.25 0.45
N VAL A 67 0.41 21.44 1.50
CA VAL A 67 0.84 20.04 1.44
C VAL A 67 -0.36 19.18 1.79
N VAL A 68 -0.70 18.23 0.92
CA VAL A 68 -1.80 17.28 1.12
C VAL A 68 -1.22 15.97 1.64
N VAL A 69 -1.60 15.61 2.87
CA VAL A 69 -1.13 14.41 3.56
C VAL A 69 -2.25 13.38 3.65
N TYR A 70 -2.02 12.20 3.11
CA TYR A 70 -2.86 11.02 3.35
C TYR A 70 -2.27 10.24 4.50
N SER A 71 -3.09 9.90 5.52
CA SER A 71 -2.55 9.21 6.70
C SER A 71 -3.54 8.24 7.34
N PRO A 72 -3.11 7.00 7.68
CA PRO A 72 -3.88 6.06 8.46
C PRO A 72 -3.63 6.17 9.96
N HIS A 73 -2.86 7.15 10.41
CA HIS A 73 -2.59 7.36 11.83
C HIS A 73 -3.84 7.81 12.59
N ASP A 74 -3.89 7.48 13.87
CA ASP A 74 -4.89 8.01 14.80
C ASP A 74 -4.77 9.53 14.93
N ALA A 75 -5.89 10.17 15.23
CA ALA A 75 -6.02 11.62 15.20
C ALA A 75 -5.01 12.36 16.10
N ASP A 76 -4.75 11.85 17.31
CA ASP A 76 -3.89 12.55 18.27
C ASP A 76 -2.42 12.63 17.81
N PRO A 77 -1.73 11.52 17.47
CA PRO A 77 -0.36 11.59 16.96
C PRO A 77 -0.27 12.32 15.62
N LEU A 78 -1.25 12.12 14.74
CA LEU A 78 -1.31 12.80 13.44
C LEU A 78 -1.37 14.33 13.62
N ASN A 79 -2.32 14.81 14.42
CA ASN A 79 -2.48 16.24 14.69
C ASN A 79 -1.26 16.84 15.38
N ALA A 80 -0.65 16.10 16.33
CA ALA A 80 0.57 16.55 16.99
C ALA A 80 1.72 16.78 15.99
N GLY A 81 1.96 15.83 15.09
CA GLY A 81 2.99 15.96 14.07
C GLY A 81 2.71 17.08 13.06
N VAL A 82 1.47 17.19 12.58
CA VAL A 82 1.04 18.28 11.67
C VAL A 82 1.23 19.64 12.32
N ASN A 83 0.86 19.79 13.60
CA ASN A 83 1.02 21.08 14.31
C ASN A 83 2.50 21.43 14.47
N LEU A 84 3.36 20.50 14.86
CA LEU A 84 4.81 20.72 14.95
C LEU A 84 5.41 21.12 13.60
N PHE A 85 4.94 20.51 12.52
CA PHE A 85 5.39 20.89 11.17
C PHE A 85 4.97 22.32 10.82
N MET A 86 3.71 22.70 11.07
CA MET A 86 3.21 24.06 10.80
C MET A 86 3.81 25.11 11.73
N GLU A 87 4.19 24.76 12.96
CA GLU A 87 4.98 25.64 13.84
C GLU A 87 6.35 25.94 13.25
N LYS A 88 7.00 24.92 12.64
CA LYS A 88 8.30 25.09 11.99
C LYS A 88 8.20 25.82 10.65
N TYR A 89 7.13 25.59 9.88
CA TYR A 89 6.89 26.16 8.55
C TYR A 89 5.58 26.96 8.52
N PRO A 90 5.56 28.18 9.09
CA PRO A 90 4.32 28.89 9.39
C PRO A 90 3.52 29.34 8.15
N ASN A 91 4.14 29.38 6.99
CA ASN A 91 3.51 29.75 5.73
C ASN A 91 3.08 28.56 4.88
N VAL A 92 3.26 27.32 5.40
CA VAL A 92 2.80 26.09 4.76
C VAL A 92 1.51 25.61 5.43
N LYS A 93 0.47 25.42 4.63
CA LYS A 93 -0.78 24.80 5.09
C LYS A 93 -0.70 23.29 4.89
N VAL A 94 -1.12 22.51 5.88
CA VAL A 94 -1.26 21.05 5.75
C VAL A 94 -2.74 20.71 5.67
N GLU A 95 -3.12 19.96 4.64
CA GLU A 95 -4.45 19.37 4.48
C GLU A 95 -4.35 17.84 4.67
N VAL A 96 -5.14 17.31 5.60
CA VAL A 96 -5.07 15.89 5.96
C VAL A 96 -6.30 15.15 5.45
N VAL A 97 -6.07 14.00 4.83
CA VAL A 97 -7.09 13.00 4.53
C VAL A 97 -6.78 11.76 5.35
N ALA A 98 -7.57 11.52 6.39
CA ALA A 98 -7.42 10.37 7.27
C ALA A 98 -8.34 9.23 6.83
N ALA A 99 -7.77 8.04 6.60
CA ALA A 99 -8.51 6.82 6.28
C ALA A 99 -7.60 5.59 6.48
N GLY A 100 -8.14 4.37 6.40
CA GLY A 100 -7.32 3.15 6.50
C GLY A 100 -6.32 3.02 5.36
N THR A 101 -5.15 2.42 5.63
CA THR A 101 -4.05 2.26 4.65
C THR A 101 -4.53 1.71 3.30
N GLY A 102 -5.33 0.65 3.31
CA GLY A 102 -5.83 0.05 2.06
C GLY A 102 -6.75 0.97 1.26
N GLU A 103 -7.52 1.82 1.93
CA GLU A 103 -8.39 2.81 1.28
C GLU A 103 -7.55 3.92 0.66
N LEU A 104 -6.56 4.44 1.39
CA LEU A 104 -5.65 5.49 0.90
C LEU A 104 -4.81 5.00 -0.28
N CYS A 105 -4.25 3.81 -0.21
CA CYS A 105 -3.49 3.22 -1.33
C CYS A 105 -4.35 3.04 -2.59
N ASN A 106 -5.59 2.55 -2.44
CA ASN A 106 -6.53 2.45 -3.57
C ASN A 106 -6.89 3.82 -4.13
N ARG A 107 -7.03 4.82 -3.28
CA ARG A 107 -7.29 6.19 -3.69
C ARG A 107 -6.11 6.79 -4.47
N ILE A 108 -4.87 6.60 -4.00
CA ILE A 108 -3.66 7.01 -4.71
C ILE A 108 -3.60 6.36 -6.10
N ALA A 109 -3.89 5.07 -6.20
CA ALA A 109 -3.94 4.37 -7.49
C ALA A 109 -5.01 4.94 -8.43
N ALA A 110 -6.20 5.26 -7.91
CA ALA A 110 -7.29 5.86 -8.70
C ALA A 110 -6.96 7.29 -9.16
N GLU A 111 -6.20 8.04 -8.37
CA GLU A 111 -5.77 9.41 -8.64
C GLU A 111 -4.47 9.50 -9.47
N SER A 112 -3.87 8.36 -9.86
CA SER A 112 -2.55 8.30 -10.50
C SER A 112 -2.39 9.15 -11.75
N ALA A 113 -3.48 9.40 -12.51
CA ALA A 113 -3.45 10.29 -13.69
C ALA A 113 -3.41 11.79 -13.31
N ASN A 114 -3.80 12.14 -12.10
CA ASN A 114 -3.78 13.49 -11.55
C ASN A 114 -3.62 13.40 -10.03
N PRO A 115 -2.42 13.16 -9.51
CA PRO A 115 -2.16 12.94 -8.09
C PRO A 115 -2.61 14.14 -7.25
N ILE A 116 -3.25 13.85 -6.11
CA ILE A 116 -3.73 14.86 -5.16
C ILE A 116 -2.85 14.89 -3.91
N ALA A 117 -2.46 13.71 -3.41
CA ALA A 117 -1.60 13.62 -2.24
C ALA A 117 -0.15 13.92 -2.59
N ASP A 118 0.49 14.75 -1.76
CA ASP A 118 1.93 14.98 -1.80
C ASP A 118 2.68 13.94 -0.95
N VAL A 119 2.08 13.51 0.17
CA VAL A 119 2.69 12.57 1.11
C VAL A 119 1.67 11.54 1.58
N LEU A 120 2.05 10.25 1.56
CA LEU A 120 1.40 9.23 2.36
C LEU A 120 2.24 9.03 3.63
N TRP A 121 1.69 9.44 4.77
CA TRP A 121 2.38 9.35 6.06
C TRP A 121 1.80 8.22 6.90
N GLY A 122 2.56 7.14 7.03
CA GLY A 122 2.19 5.91 7.73
C GLY A 122 1.80 4.77 6.79
N GLY A 123 1.34 3.69 7.35
CA GLY A 123 1.06 2.43 6.66
C GLY A 123 2.21 1.43 6.80
N GLY A 124 1.90 0.14 6.70
CA GLY A 124 2.93 -0.91 6.75
C GLY A 124 3.65 -1.06 5.42
N ALA A 125 4.95 -1.33 5.44
CA ALA A 125 5.79 -1.55 4.26
C ALA A 125 5.21 -2.63 3.32
N ASP A 126 4.61 -3.70 3.87
CA ASP A 126 3.94 -4.75 3.09
C ASP A 126 2.78 -4.21 2.23
N SER A 127 2.01 -3.26 2.79
CA SER A 127 0.92 -2.60 2.06
C SER A 127 1.47 -1.65 1.00
N LEU A 128 2.50 -0.87 1.35
CA LEU A 128 3.12 0.11 0.44
C LEU A 128 3.79 -0.58 -0.75
N ALA A 129 4.46 -1.72 -0.52
CA ALA A 129 5.11 -2.50 -1.58
C ALA A 129 4.13 -2.93 -2.70
N ALA A 130 2.86 -3.19 -2.37
CA ALA A 130 1.85 -3.54 -3.36
C ALA A 130 1.42 -2.35 -4.25
N PHE A 131 1.69 -1.12 -3.83
CA PHE A 131 1.35 0.12 -4.53
C PHE A 131 2.59 0.94 -4.93
N LYS A 132 3.75 0.34 -4.88
CA LYS A 132 5.05 0.96 -5.10
C LYS A 132 5.15 1.80 -6.37
N ASP A 133 4.53 1.35 -7.46
CA ASP A 133 4.57 2.02 -8.77
C ASP A 133 3.87 3.40 -8.78
N TYR A 134 3.08 3.69 -7.76
CA TYR A 134 2.38 4.98 -7.62
C TYR A 134 3.16 6.00 -6.78
N PHE A 135 4.29 5.62 -6.20
CA PHE A 135 5.13 6.52 -5.40
C PHE A 135 6.32 7.06 -6.22
N ALA A 136 6.60 8.34 -6.06
CA ALA A 136 7.81 8.93 -6.59
C ALA A 136 9.02 8.53 -5.73
N PRO A 137 10.22 8.29 -6.30
CA PRO A 137 11.41 8.08 -5.50
C PRO A 137 11.82 9.37 -4.80
N TYR A 138 12.19 9.26 -3.53
CA TYR A 138 12.64 10.41 -2.73
C TYR A 138 13.60 9.98 -1.63
N VAL A 139 14.76 10.58 -1.59
CA VAL A 139 15.74 10.41 -0.52
C VAL A 139 15.59 11.57 0.46
N CYS A 140 15.23 11.28 1.70
CA CYS A 140 15.02 12.31 2.71
C CYS A 140 16.36 12.79 3.30
N ALA A 141 16.35 13.98 3.92
CA ALA A 141 17.56 14.59 4.50
C ALA A 141 18.20 13.78 5.63
N ASN A 142 17.44 12.89 6.27
CA ASN A 142 17.90 12.03 7.35
C ASN A 142 18.05 10.57 6.91
N ASP A 143 18.20 10.31 5.63
CA ASP A 143 18.29 8.96 5.08
C ASP A 143 19.45 8.15 5.67
N ASP A 144 20.58 8.78 5.88
CA ASP A 144 21.81 8.18 6.41
C ASP A 144 21.71 7.67 7.86
N VAL A 145 20.73 8.16 8.64
CA VAL A 145 20.51 7.71 10.03
C VAL A 145 19.45 6.61 10.14
N ILE A 146 18.80 6.24 9.03
CA ILE A 146 17.81 5.17 9.00
C ILE A 146 18.47 3.91 8.44
N ALA A 147 18.33 2.79 9.14
CA ALA A 147 18.93 1.52 8.72
C ALA A 147 18.32 1.03 7.40
N GLU A 148 19.15 0.39 6.58
CA GLU A 148 18.78 -0.07 5.22
C GLU A 148 17.58 -1.03 5.22
N GLU A 149 17.41 -1.83 6.27
CA GLU A 149 16.27 -2.73 6.43
C GLU A 149 14.92 -2.03 6.57
N TYR A 150 14.92 -0.71 6.84
CA TYR A 150 13.71 0.12 6.95
C TYR A 150 13.51 1.05 5.76
N LYS A 151 14.18 0.80 4.65
CA LYS A 151 14.09 1.57 3.42
C LYS A 151 13.66 0.70 2.25
N ASP A 152 13.00 1.31 1.28
CA ASP A 152 12.79 0.67 -0.01
C ASP A 152 14.05 0.83 -0.89
N PRO A 153 14.55 -0.24 -1.53
CA PRO A 153 15.76 -0.15 -2.37
C PRO A 153 15.63 0.75 -3.61
N ASP A 154 14.42 1.16 -3.97
CA ASP A 154 14.15 2.10 -5.07
C ASP A 154 13.67 3.47 -4.55
N ASP A 155 13.93 3.79 -3.28
CA ASP A 155 13.62 5.06 -2.61
C ASP A 155 12.13 5.46 -2.65
N LYS A 156 11.21 4.49 -2.75
CA LYS A 156 9.78 4.75 -2.85
C LYS A 156 9.10 4.98 -1.51
N TRP A 157 9.68 4.48 -0.44
CA TRP A 157 9.26 4.71 0.95
C TRP A 157 10.43 4.55 1.91
N ILE A 158 10.28 5.13 3.08
CA ILE A 158 11.23 5.07 4.20
C ILE A 158 10.47 4.80 5.48
N GLY A 159 11.01 3.96 6.36
CA GLY A 159 10.39 3.64 7.64
C GLY A 159 10.50 4.78 8.64
N GLU A 160 9.41 5.10 9.32
CA GLU A 160 9.37 6.07 10.42
C GLU A 160 9.43 5.42 11.80
N SER A 161 8.88 4.21 11.92
CA SER A 161 8.79 3.48 13.19
C SER A 161 8.68 1.96 12.96
N PRO A 162 9.23 1.13 13.87
CA PRO A 162 8.98 -0.31 13.85
C PRO A 162 7.55 -0.60 14.32
N LEU A 163 6.86 -1.56 13.66
CA LEU A 163 5.51 -1.97 13.98
C LEU A 163 5.50 -3.45 14.41
N PRO A 164 5.82 -3.78 15.67
CA PRO A 164 5.81 -5.16 16.14
C PRO A 164 4.37 -5.70 16.25
N MET A 165 4.12 -6.87 15.71
CA MET A 165 2.84 -7.57 15.84
C MET A 165 2.81 -8.38 17.13
N VAL A 166 1.83 -8.10 17.98
CA VAL A 166 1.71 -8.70 19.31
C VAL A 166 0.31 -9.25 19.56
N LEU A 167 0.19 -10.17 20.51
CA LEU A 167 -1.09 -10.57 21.09
C LEU A 167 -1.46 -9.60 22.20
N PHE A 168 -2.64 -9.02 22.10
CA PHE A 168 -3.22 -8.16 23.11
C PHE A 168 -4.50 -8.80 23.65
N TYR A 169 -4.66 -8.86 24.96
CA TYR A 169 -5.81 -9.50 25.58
C TYR A 169 -6.41 -8.68 26.72
N ASN A 170 -7.72 -8.82 26.90
CA ASN A 170 -8.43 -8.25 28.05
C ASN A 170 -8.28 -9.16 29.25
N LYS A 171 -7.52 -8.72 30.26
CA LYS A 171 -7.22 -9.49 31.46
C LYS A 171 -8.48 -9.87 32.23
N ASP A 172 -9.43 -8.92 32.40
CA ASP A 172 -10.63 -9.15 33.18
C ASP A 172 -11.55 -10.20 32.53
N LEU A 173 -11.59 -10.23 31.19
CA LEU A 173 -12.36 -11.25 30.45
C LEU A 173 -11.69 -12.63 30.54
N ILE A 174 -10.37 -12.70 30.47
CA ILE A 174 -9.62 -13.95 30.63
C ILE A 174 -9.89 -14.54 32.03
N GLU A 175 -9.76 -13.73 33.08
CA GLU A 175 -9.98 -14.15 34.46
C GLU A 175 -11.45 -14.55 34.69
N LYS A 176 -12.40 -13.76 34.23
CA LYS A 176 -13.83 -14.01 34.35
C LYS A 176 -14.27 -15.33 33.68
N ASP A 177 -13.73 -15.60 32.51
CA ASP A 177 -14.08 -16.79 31.73
C ASP A 177 -13.23 -18.01 32.09
N GLY A 178 -12.27 -17.86 33.03
CA GLY A 178 -11.36 -18.92 33.45
C GLY A 178 -10.47 -19.45 32.32
N MET A 179 -10.11 -18.57 31.38
CA MET A 179 -9.30 -18.93 30.23
C MET A 179 -7.80 -18.86 30.52
N THR A 180 -7.02 -19.63 29.79
CA THR A 180 -5.56 -19.51 29.80
C THR A 180 -5.14 -18.36 28.89
N ILE A 181 -4.16 -17.55 29.35
CA ILE A 181 -3.54 -16.51 28.53
C ILE A 181 -2.86 -17.16 27.32
N PRO A 182 -3.10 -16.66 26.09
CA PRO A 182 -2.43 -17.19 24.92
C PRO A 182 -0.95 -16.77 24.92
N GLU A 183 -0.04 -17.71 24.72
CA GLU A 183 1.40 -17.47 24.65
C GLU A 183 1.93 -17.48 23.22
N SER A 184 1.12 -17.98 22.28
CA SER A 184 1.44 -18.04 20.85
C SER A 184 0.21 -17.79 20.00
N TRP A 185 0.42 -17.56 18.72
CA TRP A 185 -0.69 -17.44 17.78
C TRP A 185 -1.42 -18.76 17.56
N GLU A 186 -0.72 -19.89 17.68
CA GLU A 186 -1.33 -21.22 17.63
C GLU A 186 -2.38 -21.42 18.72
N ASP A 187 -2.17 -20.83 19.89
CA ASP A 187 -3.16 -20.90 20.97
C ASP A 187 -4.53 -20.34 20.55
N LEU A 188 -4.52 -19.31 19.71
CA LEU A 188 -5.75 -18.70 19.20
C LEU A 188 -6.56 -19.62 18.26
N THR A 189 -5.96 -20.72 17.80
CA THR A 189 -6.68 -21.72 16.99
C THR A 189 -7.39 -22.76 17.83
N LYS A 190 -7.21 -22.77 19.16
CA LYS A 190 -7.88 -23.70 20.07
C LYS A 190 -9.36 -23.39 20.18
N PRO A 191 -10.23 -24.41 20.39
CA PRO A 191 -11.68 -24.23 20.41
C PRO A 191 -12.19 -23.21 21.43
N GLU A 192 -11.51 -23.05 22.58
CA GLU A 192 -11.91 -22.11 23.63
C GLU A 192 -11.84 -20.64 23.20
N TRP A 193 -11.10 -20.35 22.13
CA TRP A 193 -10.97 -19.00 21.57
C TRP A 193 -12.02 -18.67 20.51
N LYS A 194 -12.86 -19.63 20.11
CA LYS A 194 -13.85 -19.40 19.07
C LYS A 194 -14.81 -18.28 19.44
N GLY A 195 -14.90 -17.29 18.55
CA GLY A 195 -15.73 -16.10 18.72
C GLY A 195 -15.26 -15.12 19.80
N LYS A 196 -14.06 -15.29 20.35
CA LYS A 196 -13.44 -14.43 21.38
C LYS A 196 -12.28 -13.60 20.86
N ILE A 197 -11.96 -13.70 19.58
CA ILE A 197 -10.86 -13.00 18.93
C ILE A 197 -11.42 -11.79 18.17
N ALA A 198 -10.85 -10.62 18.37
CA ALA A 198 -11.06 -9.44 17.53
C ALA A 198 -9.91 -9.32 16.54
N TYR A 199 -10.23 -9.22 15.28
CA TYR A 199 -9.26 -9.03 14.20
C TYR A 199 -9.84 -8.09 13.14
N CYS A 200 -9.04 -7.14 12.67
CA CYS A 200 -9.49 -6.22 11.65
C CYS A 200 -9.39 -6.86 10.26
N LEU A 201 -10.20 -6.38 9.33
CA LEU A 201 -10.11 -6.81 7.93
C LEU A 201 -8.78 -6.37 7.31
N PRO A 202 -7.92 -7.29 6.83
CA PRO A 202 -6.64 -6.93 6.22
C PRO A 202 -6.76 -6.03 4.99
N SER A 203 -7.90 -6.08 4.27
CA SER A 203 -8.18 -5.20 3.13
C SER A 203 -8.51 -3.75 3.52
N LYS A 204 -8.69 -3.47 4.82
CA LYS A 204 -9.05 -2.15 5.34
C LYS A 204 -7.95 -1.57 6.23
N SER A 205 -7.26 -2.40 7.00
CA SER A 205 -6.24 -2.00 7.96
C SER A 205 -4.86 -2.48 7.53
N GLY A 206 -3.91 -1.56 7.43
CA GLY A 206 -2.50 -1.88 7.16
C GLY A 206 -1.90 -2.75 8.25
N SER A 207 -2.16 -2.46 9.53
CA SER A 207 -1.69 -3.28 10.66
C SER A 207 -2.23 -4.71 10.60
N ALA A 208 -3.51 -4.89 10.24
CA ALA A 208 -4.07 -6.22 10.08
C ALA A 208 -3.46 -6.97 8.88
N TYR A 209 -3.13 -6.26 7.81
CA TYR A 209 -2.43 -6.85 6.67
C TYR A 209 -1.00 -7.27 7.03
N THR A 210 -0.24 -6.40 7.70
CA THR A 210 1.11 -6.74 8.20
C THR A 210 1.06 -7.92 9.16
N GLN A 211 0.06 -7.97 10.06
CA GLN A 211 -0.13 -9.12 10.95
C GLN A 211 -0.44 -10.41 10.18
N LEU A 212 -1.28 -10.34 9.14
CA LEU A 212 -1.54 -11.48 8.26
C LEU A 212 -0.25 -12.01 7.61
N CYS A 213 0.55 -11.11 7.02
CA CYS A 213 1.84 -11.46 6.42
C CYS A 213 2.79 -12.09 7.44
N THR A 214 2.87 -11.49 8.64
CA THR A 214 3.73 -11.98 9.74
C THR A 214 3.30 -13.38 10.18
N MET A 215 2.00 -13.63 10.34
CA MET A 215 1.47 -14.96 10.70
C MET A 215 1.75 -15.99 9.61
N ILE A 216 1.57 -15.65 8.33
CA ILE A 216 1.85 -16.55 7.21
C ILE A 216 3.34 -16.91 7.19
N LEU A 217 4.23 -15.93 7.31
CA LEU A 217 5.68 -16.16 7.29
C LEU A 217 6.15 -16.96 8.51
N GLY A 218 5.62 -16.65 9.70
CA GLY A 218 5.95 -17.34 10.95
C GLY A 218 5.50 -18.80 11.00
N HIS A 219 4.56 -19.20 10.13
CA HIS A 219 4.04 -20.58 10.04
C HIS A 219 4.47 -21.29 8.76
N GLY A 220 5.66 -21.03 8.24
CA GLY A 220 6.25 -21.77 7.13
C GLY A 220 5.99 -21.18 5.73
N GLY A 221 5.42 -19.98 5.63
CA GLY A 221 5.22 -19.28 4.35
C GLY A 221 3.90 -19.61 3.66
N LYS A 222 3.89 -19.51 2.31
CA LYS A 222 2.63 -19.45 1.55
C LYS A 222 1.68 -20.66 1.75
N GLU A 223 2.18 -21.87 1.82
CA GLU A 223 1.32 -23.07 1.91
C GLU A 223 0.91 -23.34 3.35
N ASP A 224 1.86 -23.61 4.22
CA ASP A 224 1.60 -23.95 5.63
C ASP A 224 1.00 -22.79 6.42
N GLY A 225 1.47 -21.57 6.14
CA GLY A 225 0.95 -20.34 6.75
C GLY A 225 -0.54 -20.12 6.46
N TRP A 226 -1.01 -20.44 5.25
CA TRP A 226 -2.44 -20.33 4.93
C TRP A 226 -3.28 -21.38 5.64
N ASP A 227 -2.74 -22.55 5.97
CA ASP A 227 -3.45 -23.56 6.75
C ASP A 227 -3.61 -23.11 8.21
N PHE A 228 -2.64 -22.41 8.77
CA PHE A 228 -2.79 -21.73 10.05
C PHE A 228 -3.88 -20.64 9.97
N ILE A 229 -3.84 -19.77 8.96
CA ILE A 229 -4.82 -18.69 8.78
C ILE A 229 -6.25 -19.23 8.64
N LYS A 230 -6.46 -20.33 7.95
CA LYS A 230 -7.79 -20.98 7.87
C LYS A 230 -8.32 -21.38 9.24
N LYS A 231 -7.47 -22.00 10.09
CA LYS A 231 -7.84 -22.37 11.47
C LYS A 231 -8.17 -21.14 12.31
N LEU A 232 -7.36 -20.09 12.21
CA LEU A 232 -7.61 -18.84 12.90
C LEU A 232 -8.92 -18.18 12.41
N TYR A 233 -9.17 -18.20 11.10
CA TYR A 233 -10.40 -17.67 10.50
C TYR A 233 -11.66 -18.39 11.04
N ASP A 234 -11.62 -19.70 11.20
CA ASP A 234 -12.72 -20.47 11.78
C ASP A 234 -13.00 -20.05 13.23
N ASN A 235 -11.97 -19.66 13.98
CA ASN A 235 -12.10 -19.17 15.36
C ASN A 235 -12.52 -17.71 15.47
N LEU A 236 -12.33 -16.89 14.42
CA LEU A 236 -12.90 -15.55 14.36
C LEU A 236 -14.44 -15.56 14.33
N ASP A 237 -15.04 -16.66 13.89
CA ASP A 237 -16.50 -16.86 13.86
C ASP A 237 -17.24 -15.73 13.11
N GLY A 238 -16.65 -15.24 12.03
CA GLY A 238 -17.14 -14.13 11.21
C GLY A 238 -17.07 -12.73 11.88
N LYS A 239 -16.41 -12.62 13.03
CA LYS A 239 -16.31 -11.37 13.80
C LYS A 239 -15.07 -10.57 13.36
N PHE A 240 -15.22 -9.81 12.30
CA PHE A 240 -14.21 -8.84 11.90
C PHE A 240 -14.58 -7.44 12.37
N VAL A 241 -13.62 -6.69 12.86
CA VAL A 241 -13.74 -5.24 13.02
C VAL A 241 -13.36 -4.54 11.71
N VAL A 242 -13.98 -3.40 11.44
CA VAL A 242 -13.80 -2.71 10.15
C VAL A 242 -12.70 -1.65 10.20
N SER A 243 -12.28 -1.25 11.40
CA SER A 243 -11.19 -0.30 11.62
C SER A 243 -10.28 -0.80 12.73
N SER A 244 -9.01 -0.46 12.67
CA SER A 244 -8.01 -0.75 13.70
C SER A 244 -7.74 0.44 14.62
N GLY A 245 -8.43 1.53 14.43
CA GLY A 245 -8.38 2.74 15.27
C GLY A 245 -9.77 3.30 15.47
#